data_37bdb0b8ec6b2db236b6a74d359e1f45
#
_entry.id   37bdb0b8ec6b2db236b6a74d359e1f45
#
_cell.length_a   1.000
_cell.length_b   1.000
_cell.length_c   1.000
_cell.angle_alpha   90.00
_cell.angle_beta   90.00
_cell.angle_gamma   90.00
#
_symmetry.space_group_name_H-M   'P 1'
#
loop_
_entity.id
_entity.type
_entity.pdbx_description
1 polymer ?
#
loop_
_entity_poly.entity_id
_entity_poly.type
_entity_poly.pdbx_seq_one_letter_code
_entity_poly.pdbx_strand_id
1 'polypeptide(L)'
;MTYDYNRTMVLPMKETKKLATPAQLPTEAELEILNILWASGPATVRDVHDRISKGVGYTTVLKQMQLMVEKGLLSRTEEYRSHVYAARIEKGNTQRQLARNLLQRAFGGSAHDLVLGALSAQKVSARELADIRKLLDDYEKGTV
;
A
#
# COMPACT_ATOMS: atom_id res chain seq x y z
N MET A 1 22.60 -4.39 7.13
CA MET A 1 22.32 -4.26 7.50
C MET A 1 21.86 -4.60 7.83
N THR A 2 21.46 -4.84 7.53
CA THR A 2 20.92 -4.98 7.77
C THR A 2 20.33 -5.05 8.33
N TYR A 3 20.19 -5.20 8.31
CA TYR A 3 19.65 -4.98 8.85
C TYR A 3 19.16 -5.20 9.59
N ASP A 4 19.23 -5.30 9.64
CA ASP A 4 18.76 -5.14 10.32
C ASP A 4 18.13 -5.18 10.87
N TYR A 5 17.98 -5.24 10.73
CA TYR A 5 17.48 -4.77 11.10
C TYR A 5 17.02 -4.95 11.84
N ASN A 6 17.19 -5.22 11.96
CA ASN A 6 16.90 -4.82 12.55
C ASN A 6 16.98 -4.69 13.26
N ARG A 7 17.38 -4.84 13.04
CA ARG A 7 17.69 -4.10 13.42
C ARG A 7 17.46 -3.49 13.60
N THR A 8 17.36 -3.45 13.00
CA THR A 8 17.36 -2.64 12.91
C THR A 8 17.17 -2.04 13.18
N MET A 9 17.28 -2.28 13.07
CA MET A 9 17.39 -1.36 12.93
C MET A 9 16.96 -0.73 13.51
N VAL A 10 17.13 -1.39 14.36
CA VAL A 10 16.69 -0.21 15.01
C VAL A 10 16.68 1.03 14.17
N LEU A 11 15.59 1.49 13.81
CA LEU A 11 15.55 2.60 12.89
C LEU A 11 15.46 3.92 13.61
N PRO A 12 16.29 4.88 13.25
CA PRO A 12 16.11 6.23 13.73
C PRO A 12 14.75 6.76 13.32
N MET A 13 14.21 7.67 14.09
CA MET A 13 12.91 8.24 13.81
C MET A 13 12.82 8.86 12.43
N LYS A 14 13.85 9.53 11.99
CA LYS A 14 13.77 10.15 10.69
C LYS A 14 13.78 9.15 9.56
N GLU A 15 14.38 7.99 9.75
CA GLU A 15 14.29 6.94 8.74
C GLU A 15 12.88 6.37 8.67
N THR A 16 12.25 6.21 9.81
CA THR A 16 10.87 5.78 9.86
C THR A 16 9.98 6.76 9.12
N LYS A 17 10.24 8.05 9.31
CA LYS A 17 9.50 9.10 8.66
C LYS A 17 9.66 9.04 7.14
N LYS A 18 10.88 8.83 6.66
CA LYS A 18 11.13 8.68 5.24
C LYS A 18 10.36 7.52 4.66
N LEU A 19 10.28 6.42 5.43
CA LEU A 19 9.66 5.21 4.94
C LEU A 19 8.15 5.32 4.84
N ALA A 20 7.54 6.31 5.50
CA ALA A 20 6.10 6.49 5.42
C ALA A 20 5.64 6.95 4.04
N THR A 21 6.55 7.57 3.26
CA THR A 21 6.25 8.07 1.93
C THR A 21 7.37 7.63 0.99
N PRO A 22 7.16 6.58 0.22
CA PRO A 22 8.22 6.08 -0.65
C PRO A 22 8.57 7.10 -1.73
N ALA A 23 9.85 7.12 -2.14
CA ALA A 23 10.32 8.02 -3.19
C ALA A 23 9.69 7.69 -4.53
N GLN A 24 9.36 6.43 -4.75
CA GLN A 24 8.75 5.96 -5.99
C GLN A 24 7.44 5.27 -5.67
N LEU A 25 6.50 5.37 -6.60
CA LEU A 25 5.25 4.65 -6.46
C LEU A 25 5.52 3.15 -6.49
N PRO A 26 4.83 2.38 -5.65
CA PRO A 26 4.93 0.93 -5.74
C PRO A 26 4.46 0.43 -7.11
N THR A 27 5.08 -0.63 -7.58
CA THR A 27 4.64 -1.30 -8.80
C THR A 27 3.34 -2.05 -8.54
N GLU A 28 2.70 -2.52 -9.61
CA GLU A 28 1.47 -3.29 -9.48
C GLU A 28 1.67 -4.53 -8.61
N ALA A 29 2.76 -5.25 -8.84
CA ALA A 29 3.06 -6.44 -8.06
C ALA A 29 3.31 -6.11 -6.59
N GLU A 30 4.00 -5.00 -6.34
CA GLU A 30 4.25 -4.55 -4.98
C GLU A 30 2.96 -4.13 -4.29
N LEU A 31 2.07 -3.47 -5.02
CA LEU A 31 0.79 -3.06 -4.46
C LEU A 31 -0.07 -4.25 -4.07
N GLU A 32 -0.03 -5.32 -4.86
CA GLU A 32 -0.79 -6.51 -4.54
C GLU A 32 -0.35 -7.07 -3.18
N ILE A 33 0.94 -7.14 -2.95
CA ILE A 33 1.50 -7.61 -1.68
C ILE A 33 1.14 -6.65 -0.55
N LEU A 34 1.31 -5.35 -0.78
CA LEU A 34 0.98 -4.35 0.23
C LEU A 34 -0.49 -4.41 0.61
N ASN A 35 -1.38 -4.57 -0.36
CA ASN A 35 -2.81 -4.66 -0.08
C ASN A 35 -3.14 -5.84 0.81
N ILE A 36 -2.47 -6.97 0.60
CA ILE A 36 -2.66 -8.15 1.44
C ILE A 36 -2.21 -7.84 2.87
N LEU A 37 -1.03 -7.24 3.02
CA LEU A 37 -0.50 -6.94 4.35
C LEU A 37 -1.29 -5.85 5.06
N TRP A 38 -1.77 -4.84 4.34
CA TRP A 38 -2.63 -3.82 4.94
C TRP A 38 -3.94 -4.41 5.44
N ALA A 39 -4.49 -5.39 4.71
CA ALA A 39 -5.77 -5.97 5.06
C ALA A 39 -5.67 -7.00 6.17
N SER A 40 -4.62 -7.82 6.16
CA SER A 40 -4.51 -8.95 7.09
C SER A 40 -3.51 -8.73 8.21
N GLY A 41 -2.66 -7.70 8.12
CA GLY A 41 -1.59 -7.48 9.08
C GLY A 41 -0.35 -8.29 8.73
N PRO A 42 0.66 -8.27 9.60
CA PRO A 42 1.92 -8.97 9.34
C PRO A 42 1.69 -10.44 8.99
N ALA A 43 2.50 -10.95 8.06
CA ALA A 43 2.29 -12.29 7.53
C ALA A 43 3.60 -12.87 7.01
N THR A 44 3.62 -14.19 6.87
CA THR A 44 4.74 -14.89 6.26
C THR A 44 4.61 -14.86 4.74
N VAL A 45 5.68 -15.24 4.05
CA VAL A 45 5.63 -15.35 2.59
C VAL A 45 4.57 -16.35 2.15
N ARG A 46 4.44 -17.46 2.89
CA ARG A 46 3.43 -18.45 2.57
C ARG A 46 2.00 -17.89 2.66
N ASP A 47 1.75 -17.11 3.71
CA ASP A 47 0.43 -16.48 3.87
C ASP A 47 0.12 -15.54 2.72
N VAL A 48 1.11 -14.76 2.31
CA VAL A 48 0.95 -13.82 1.20
C VAL A 48 0.75 -14.59 -0.10
N HIS A 49 1.56 -15.62 -0.33
CA HIS A 49 1.46 -16.42 -1.54
C HIS A 49 0.08 -17.06 -1.68
N ASP A 50 -0.49 -17.51 -0.57
CA ASP A 50 -1.82 -18.15 -0.58
C ASP A 50 -2.91 -17.17 -1.01
N ARG A 51 -2.68 -15.87 -0.85
CA ARG A 51 -3.68 -14.85 -1.16
C ARG A 51 -3.41 -14.07 -2.43
N ILE A 52 -2.24 -14.30 -3.03
CA ILE A 52 -1.86 -13.55 -4.23
C ILE A 52 -2.56 -14.15 -5.44
N SER A 53 -2.61 -13.39 -6.54
CA SER A 53 -3.25 -13.87 -7.78
C SER A 53 -2.64 -15.19 -8.23
N LYS A 54 -3.49 -16.02 -8.83
CA LYS A 54 -3.06 -17.32 -9.32
C LYS A 54 -1.96 -17.18 -10.36
N GLY A 55 -1.09 -18.18 -10.40
CA GLY A 55 -0.04 -18.25 -11.39
C GLY A 55 1.28 -17.67 -10.96
N VAL A 56 1.34 -17.12 -9.75
CA VAL A 56 2.60 -16.58 -9.21
C VAL A 56 3.22 -17.63 -8.28
N GLY A 57 4.47 -18.00 -8.55
CA GLY A 57 5.14 -19.03 -7.75
C GLY A 57 5.62 -18.49 -6.40
N TYR A 58 5.79 -19.42 -5.47
CA TYR A 58 6.26 -19.10 -4.12
C TYR A 58 7.62 -18.37 -4.16
N THR A 59 8.55 -18.89 -4.96
CA THR A 59 9.89 -18.30 -5.06
C THR A 59 9.85 -16.87 -5.57
N THR A 60 8.94 -16.59 -6.50
CA THR A 60 8.77 -15.24 -7.03
C THR A 60 8.27 -14.31 -5.95
N VAL A 61 7.29 -14.74 -5.16
CA VAL A 61 6.76 -13.92 -4.06
C VAL A 61 7.84 -13.68 -3.01
N LEU A 62 8.59 -14.73 -2.65
CA LEU A 62 9.69 -14.61 -1.70
C LEU A 62 10.69 -13.56 -2.14
N LYS A 63 11.14 -13.66 -3.39
CA LYS A 63 12.13 -12.72 -3.90
C LYS A 63 11.57 -11.30 -3.94
N GLN A 64 10.32 -11.16 -4.36
CA GLN A 64 9.68 -9.86 -4.42
C GLN A 64 9.62 -9.22 -3.03
N MET A 65 9.23 -10.00 -2.02
CA MET A 65 9.12 -9.47 -0.66
C MET A 65 10.50 -9.12 -0.09
N GLN A 66 11.52 -9.91 -0.41
CA GLN A 66 12.89 -9.59 0.01
C GLN A 66 13.35 -8.26 -0.60
N LEU A 67 13.06 -8.05 -1.87
CA LEU A 67 13.40 -6.78 -2.53
C LEU A 67 12.62 -5.62 -1.93
N MET A 68 11.36 -5.85 -1.55
CA MET A 68 10.57 -4.80 -0.95
C MET A 68 11.11 -4.39 0.43
N VAL A 69 11.71 -5.33 1.16
CA VAL A 69 12.40 -4.96 2.40
C VAL A 69 13.57 -4.03 2.10
N GLU A 70 14.35 -4.36 1.06
CA GLU A 70 15.48 -3.52 0.69
C GLU A 70 15.05 -2.12 0.25
N LYS A 71 13.89 -2.04 -0.40
CA LYS A 71 13.35 -0.75 -0.84
C LYS A 71 12.70 0.05 0.28
N GLY A 72 12.54 -0.54 1.46
CA GLY A 72 11.89 0.14 2.57
C GLY A 72 10.37 0.08 2.55
N LEU A 73 9.79 -0.76 1.70
CA LEU A 73 8.35 -0.92 1.63
C LEU A 73 7.83 -1.88 2.70
N LEU A 74 8.65 -2.85 3.08
CA LEU A 74 8.30 -3.83 4.11
C LEU A 74 9.37 -3.88 5.18
N SER A 75 8.99 -4.31 6.37
CA SER A 75 9.93 -4.71 7.42
C SER A 75 9.83 -6.23 7.58
N ARG A 76 10.87 -6.81 8.14
CA ARG A 76 10.93 -8.25 8.36
C ARG A 76 11.41 -8.52 9.77
N THR A 77 10.68 -9.38 10.48
CA THR A 77 11.11 -9.88 11.79
C THR A 77 11.09 -11.40 11.75
N GLU A 78 11.77 -12.01 12.70
CA GLU A 78 11.78 -13.46 12.80
C GLU A 78 10.96 -13.88 14.00
N GLU A 79 10.00 -14.80 13.78
CA GLU A 79 9.17 -15.35 14.83
C GLU A 79 9.05 -16.85 14.61
N TYR A 80 9.33 -17.63 15.64
CA TYR A 80 9.21 -19.09 15.57
C TYR A 80 9.91 -19.67 14.33
N ARG A 81 11.12 -19.19 14.06
CA ARG A 81 11.94 -19.63 12.91
C ARG A 81 11.34 -19.27 11.56
N SER A 82 10.34 -18.43 11.55
CA SER A 82 9.76 -17.94 10.31
C SER A 82 9.97 -16.44 10.22
N HIS A 83 10.13 -15.97 9.00
CA HIS A 83 10.19 -14.53 8.78
C HIS A 83 8.77 -13.99 8.60
N VAL A 84 8.48 -12.93 9.34
CA VAL A 84 7.18 -12.26 9.28
C VAL A 84 7.41 -10.88 8.71
N TYR A 85 6.62 -10.53 7.71
CA TYR A 85 6.74 -9.26 6.98
C TYR A 85 5.57 -8.35 7.31
N ALA A 86 5.84 -7.07 7.40
CA ALA A 86 4.82 -6.06 7.66
C ALA A 86 5.04 -4.87 6.74
N ALA A 87 3.97 -4.19 6.38
CA ALA A 87 4.09 -2.98 5.57
C ALA A 87 4.74 -1.88 6.38
N ARG A 88 5.71 -1.20 5.80
CA ARG A 88 6.39 -0.05 6.43
C ARG A 88 5.86 1.28 5.92
N ILE A 89 5.04 1.26 4.89
CA ILE A 89 4.42 2.47 4.38
C ILE A 89 2.94 2.44 4.73
N GLU A 90 2.40 3.61 4.99
CA GLU A 90 1.01 3.73 5.41
C GLU A 90 0.09 3.66 4.21
N LYS A 91 -1.03 2.93 4.37
CA LYS A 91 -1.98 2.73 3.29
C LYS A 91 -2.52 4.05 2.75
N GLY A 92 -2.97 4.93 3.65
CA GLY A 92 -3.57 6.20 3.24
C GLY A 92 -2.60 7.10 2.50
N ASN A 93 -1.36 7.19 2.99
CA ASN A 93 -0.33 8.00 2.32
C ASN A 93 -0.02 7.47 0.93
N THR A 94 0.07 6.15 0.80
CA THR A 94 0.34 5.52 -0.48
C THR A 94 -0.81 5.75 -1.44
N GLN A 95 -2.05 5.61 -0.96
CA GLN A 95 -3.22 5.85 -1.78
C GLN A 95 -3.29 7.29 -2.27
N ARG A 96 -2.97 8.26 -1.39
CA ARG A 96 -2.94 9.67 -1.80
C ARG A 96 -1.90 9.93 -2.86
N GLN A 97 -0.74 9.30 -2.72
CA GLN A 97 0.34 9.46 -3.69
C GLN A 97 -0.05 8.87 -5.04
N LEU A 98 -0.68 7.70 -5.03
CA LEU A 98 -1.19 7.07 -6.25
C LEU A 98 -2.27 7.91 -6.90
N ALA A 99 -3.20 8.43 -6.11
CA ALA A 99 -4.27 9.28 -6.62
C ALA A 99 -3.72 10.55 -7.23
N ARG A 100 -2.75 11.19 -6.56
CA ARG A 100 -2.12 12.40 -7.10
C ARG A 100 -1.42 12.12 -8.43
N ASN A 101 -0.72 11.01 -8.51
CA ASN A 101 -0.03 10.64 -9.73
C ASN A 101 -1.02 10.39 -10.87
N LEU A 102 -2.07 9.63 -10.59
CA LEU A 102 -3.09 9.33 -11.58
C LEU A 102 -3.83 10.60 -12.02
N LEU A 103 -4.16 11.46 -11.07
CA LEU A 103 -4.82 12.71 -11.33
C LEU A 103 -4.05 13.56 -12.33
N GLN A 104 -2.73 13.67 -12.15
CA GLN A 104 -1.90 14.48 -13.02
C GLN A 104 -1.64 13.81 -14.37
N ARG A 105 -1.43 12.51 -14.37
CA ARG A 105 -1.03 11.81 -15.59
C ARG A 105 -2.18 11.48 -16.53
N ALA A 106 -3.35 11.14 -15.97
CA ALA A 106 -4.45 10.65 -16.78
C ALA A 106 -5.66 11.58 -16.80
N PHE A 107 -5.77 12.49 -15.83
CA PHE A 107 -6.97 13.31 -15.70
C PHE A 107 -6.68 14.81 -15.73
N GLY A 108 -5.51 15.18 -16.18
CA GLY A 108 -5.16 16.58 -16.38
C GLY A 108 -5.34 17.46 -15.16
N GLY A 109 -5.25 16.88 -13.97
CA GLY A 109 -5.44 17.60 -12.72
C GLY A 109 -6.90 17.76 -12.29
N SER A 110 -7.85 17.19 -13.04
CA SER A 110 -9.27 17.37 -12.76
C SER A 110 -9.79 16.30 -11.81
N ALA A 111 -10.06 16.68 -10.56
CA ALA A 111 -10.66 15.77 -9.58
C ALA A 111 -12.06 15.34 -10.05
N HIS A 112 -12.79 16.24 -10.70
CA HIS A 112 -14.11 15.92 -11.25
C HIS A 112 -14.02 14.75 -12.23
N ASP A 113 -13.05 14.81 -13.14
CA ASP A 113 -12.91 13.75 -14.15
C ASP A 113 -12.48 12.42 -13.52
N LEU A 114 -11.64 12.48 -12.50
CA LEU A 114 -11.24 11.27 -11.79
C LEU A 114 -12.43 10.61 -11.11
N VAL A 115 -13.27 11.41 -10.43
CA VAL A 115 -14.46 10.89 -9.75
C VAL A 115 -15.44 10.33 -10.78
N LEU A 116 -15.65 11.04 -11.88
CA LEU A 116 -16.52 10.57 -12.96
C LEU A 116 -16.03 9.22 -13.51
N GLY A 117 -14.71 9.13 -13.73
CA GLY A 117 -14.12 7.88 -14.20
C GLY A 117 -14.33 6.74 -13.22
N ALA A 118 -14.14 7.01 -11.93
CA ALA A 118 -14.31 5.99 -10.91
C ALA A 118 -15.75 5.49 -10.83
N LEU A 119 -16.72 6.41 -10.90
CA LEU A 119 -18.14 6.05 -10.84
C LEU A 119 -18.61 5.33 -12.10
N SER A 120 -17.95 5.59 -13.23
CA SER A 120 -18.30 4.98 -14.51
C SER A 120 -17.62 3.62 -14.72
N ALA A 121 -16.50 3.39 -14.03
CA ALA A 121 -15.68 2.19 -14.26
C ALA A 121 -16.30 0.93 -13.71
N GLN A 122 -17.09 1.05 -12.67
CA GLN A 122 -17.75 -0.11 -12.05
C GLN A 122 -19.00 0.35 -11.32
N LYS A 123 -19.85 -0.62 -11.01
CA LYS A 123 -21.09 -0.33 -10.32
C LYS A 123 -20.79 0.05 -8.86
N VAL A 124 -21.41 1.13 -8.41
CA VAL A 124 -21.25 1.64 -7.05
C VAL A 124 -22.55 1.36 -6.30
N SER A 125 -22.44 0.79 -5.10
CA SER A 125 -23.62 0.46 -4.29
C SER A 125 -24.25 1.75 -3.73
N ALA A 126 -25.52 1.64 -3.37
CA ALA A 126 -26.23 2.77 -2.77
C ALA A 126 -25.55 3.21 -1.47
N ARG A 127 -25.03 2.25 -0.71
CA ARG A 127 -24.34 2.55 0.55
C ARG A 127 -23.03 3.30 0.30
N GLU A 128 -22.26 2.82 -0.65
CA GLU A 128 -21.00 3.49 -0.98
C GLU A 128 -21.26 4.90 -1.52
N LEU A 129 -22.30 5.05 -2.33
CA LEU A 129 -22.66 6.36 -2.86
C LEU A 129 -23.03 7.32 -1.73
N ALA A 130 -23.76 6.84 -0.72
CA ALA A 130 -24.09 7.66 0.43
C ALA A 130 -22.84 8.07 1.21
N ASP A 131 -21.89 7.15 1.34
CA ASP A 131 -20.62 7.45 2.01
C ASP A 131 -19.84 8.52 1.24
N ILE A 132 -19.87 8.45 -0.09
CA ILE A 132 -19.19 9.45 -0.93
C ILE A 132 -19.86 10.82 -0.74
N ARG A 133 -21.19 10.87 -0.71
CA ARG A 133 -21.88 12.14 -0.47
C ARG A 133 -21.50 12.74 0.87
N LYS A 134 -21.43 11.91 1.90
CA LYS A 134 -21.02 12.37 3.21
C LYS A 134 -19.59 12.90 3.20
N LEU A 135 -18.72 12.21 2.48
CA LEU A 135 -17.33 12.64 2.35
C LEU A 135 -17.24 14.03 1.72
N LEU A 136 -18.04 14.29 0.68
CA LEU A 136 -18.06 15.59 0.03
C LEU A 136 -18.57 16.68 0.98
N ASP A 137 -19.62 16.38 1.74
CA ASP A 137 -20.15 17.33 2.72
C ASP A 137 -19.10 17.64 3.78
N ASP A 138 -18.44 16.63 4.29
CA ASP A 138 -17.39 16.81 5.32
C ASP A 138 -16.23 17.61 4.77
N TYR A 139 -15.87 17.37 3.53
CA TYR A 139 -14.79 18.12 2.87
C TYR A 139 -15.14 19.61 2.78
N GLU A 140 -16.36 19.92 2.36
CA GLU A 140 -16.82 21.31 2.26
C GLU A 140 -16.81 22.02 3.61
N LYS A 141 -17.07 21.28 4.68
CA LYS A 141 -17.06 21.84 6.04
C LYS A 141 -15.65 21.92 6.63
N GLY A 142 -14.65 21.40 5.93
CA GLY A 142 -13.29 21.39 6.43
C GLY A 142 -13.02 20.35 7.50
N THR A 143 -13.81 19.28 7.54
CA THR A 143 -13.67 18.23 8.56
C THR A 143 -13.00 16.97 8.04
N VAL A 144 -12.51 17.00 6.82
CA VAL A 144 -11.81 15.88 6.21
C VAL A 144 -10.33 16.18 6.07
#